data_d419d4a5900d441ac005bccd3fcc79db
#
_entry.id   d419d4a5900d441ac005bccd3fcc79db
#
_cell.length_a   1.000
_cell.length_b   1.000
_cell.length_c   1.000
_cell.angle_alpha   90.00
_cell.angle_beta   90.00
_cell.angle_gamma   90.00
#
_symmetry.space_group_name_H-M   'P 1'
#
loop_
_entity.id
_entity.type
_entity.pdbx_description
1 polymer ?
#
loop_
_entity_poly.entity_id
_entity_poly.type
_entity_poly.pdbx_seq_one_letter_code
_entity_poly.pdbx_strand_id
1 'polypeptide(L)'
;MSLRFTNSLTSRTEAFEPLTAGKASIYCCGVTVYDLCHLGHARSYINWDVLRRYLIWRGYDVTYVQNYTDIDDKILNRANEEGITMQAVSERNIEAFEVDMGRLNILPADRMPRATGCIEGIQTLISELESKGAAYSSDGDVYFDISKAKNYGKLSGRDPNDQQQGASGRTADGEESRKRHPFDFALWKGAKAGEPSWESPWGPGRPGWHIECSAMVRQELGQTIDIHLGGGDLVFPHHENEIAQSETANGTTLAKLWMHNGMVNVGGTKMSKSLGNFTTIRALLDSGISPMTLRLFVLQAHYRKPLDFTAESLEAAATGWKGLNAALSLGDRHGESLGWSIAAPLTEGAMTANGGPADTALVE
;
A
#
# COMPACT_ATOMS: atom_id res chain seq x y z
N MET A 1 20.33 -11.51 -16.76
CA MET A 1 18.91 -12.00 -16.82
C MET A 1 17.98 -10.85 -16.56
N SER A 2 16.86 -10.74 -17.30
CA SER A 2 15.84 -9.73 -17.04
C SER A 2 15.07 -10.06 -15.76
N LEU A 3 14.75 -9.05 -14.94
CA LEU A 3 13.86 -9.20 -13.79
C LEU A 3 12.46 -9.60 -14.28
N ARG A 4 11.80 -10.45 -13.52
CA ARG A 4 10.42 -10.90 -13.82
C ARG A 4 9.57 -10.83 -12.56
N PHE A 5 8.37 -10.27 -12.68
CA PHE A 5 7.41 -10.17 -11.58
C PHE A 5 6.06 -10.75 -11.98
N THR A 6 5.34 -11.28 -11.02
CA THR A 6 3.95 -11.69 -11.28
C THR A 6 3.06 -10.47 -11.21
N ASN A 7 2.43 -10.15 -12.35
CA ASN A 7 1.48 -9.06 -12.49
C ASN A 7 0.08 -9.54 -12.10
N SER A 8 -0.52 -8.93 -11.08
CA SER A 8 -1.89 -9.28 -10.65
C SER A 8 -2.93 -8.99 -11.74
N LEU A 9 -2.69 -7.97 -12.58
CA LEU A 9 -3.61 -7.60 -13.67
C LEU A 9 -3.75 -8.70 -14.72
N THR A 10 -2.64 -9.35 -15.08
CA THR A 10 -2.60 -10.38 -16.10
C THR A 10 -2.54 -11.79 -15.55
N SER A 11 -2.30 -11.92 -14.22
CA SER A 11 -2.03 -13.19 -13.52
C SER A 11 -0.82 -13.96 -14.10
N ARG A 12 0.10 -13.28 -14.78
CA ARG A 12 1.28 -13.85 -15.43
C ARG A 12 2.58 -13.31 -14.83
N THR A 13 3.64 -14.09 -14.96
CA THR A 13 5.00 -13.62 -14.66
C THR A 13 5.60 -12.98 -15.91
N GLU A 14 5.81 -11.67 -15.84
CA GLU A 14 6.24 -10.82 -16.95
C GLU A 14 7.63 -10.24 -16.71
N ALA A 15 8.35 -9.90 -17.78
CA ALA A 15 9.60 -9.17 -17.68
C ALA A 15 9.31 -7.76 -17.14
N PHE A 16 10.18 -7.27 -16.26
CA PHE A 16 10.14 -5.89 -15.81
C PHE A 16 10.79 -4.98 -16.85
N GLU A 17 9.98 -4.18 -17.49
CA GLU A 17 10.39 -3.18 -18.48
C GLU A 17 9.96 -1.81 -17.97
N PRO A 18 10.86 -1.06 -17.31
CA PRO A 18 10.51 0.24 -16.74
C PRO A 18 10.15 1.26 -17.81
N LEU A 19 9.38 2.27 -17.45
CA LEU A 19 9.01 3.40 -18.31
C LEU A 19 10.25 4.19 -18.76
N THR A 20 11.22 4.30 -17.87
CA THR A 20 12.52 4.92 -18.14
C THR A 20 13.63 3.95 -17.81
N ALA A 21 14.50 3.65 -18.75
CA ALA A 21 15.62 2.73 -18.55
C ALA A 21 16.42 3.08 -17.29
N GLY A 22 16.68 2.08 -16.43
CA GLY A 22 17.43 2.25 -15.19
C GLY A 22 16.65 2.91 -14.04
N LYS A 23 15.39 3.30 -14.23
CA LYS A 23 14.54 3.88 -13.18
C LYS A 23 13.37 2.96 -12.85
N ALA A 24 12.80 3.10 -11.65
CA ALA A 24 11.59 2.42 -11.26
C ALA A 24 10.73 3.34 -10.40
N SER A 25 9.55 3.69 -10.91
CA SER A 25 8.52 4.46 -10.18
C SER A 25 7.54 3.50 -9.50
N ILE A 26 7.44 3.61 -8.17
CA ILE A 26 6.64 2.71 -7.36
C ILE A 26 5.68 3.51 -6.50
N TYR A 27 4.41 3.15 -6.54
CA TYR A 27 3.42 3.64 -5.59
C TYR A 27 2.88 2.50 -4.74
N CYS A 28 2.85 2.70 -3.44
CA CYS A 28 2.27 1.78 -2.48
C CYS A 28 1.11 2.45 -1.75
N CYS A 29 -0.08 1.88 -1.82
CA CYS A 29 -1.18 2.35 -0.98
C CYS A 29 -0.79 2.25 0.49
N GLY A 30 -0.87 3.39 1.17
CA GLY A 30 -0.50 3.53 2.56
C GLY A 30 -1.63 3.19 3.52
N VAL A 31 -1.49 3.65 4.75
CA VAL A 31 -2.44 3.35 5.82
C VAL A 31 -3.48 4.46 5.99
N THR A 32 -4.71 4.07 6.37
CA THR A 32 -5.65 5.00 6.98
C THR A 32 -5.27 5.16 8.44
N VAL A 33 -4.86 6.36 8.83
CA VAL A 33 -4.19 6.64 10.11
C VAL A 33 -5.18 6.86 11.27
N TYR A 34 -6.09 5.90 11.48
CA TYR A 34 -7.09 5.94 12.55
C TYR A 34 -6.71 5.10 13.77
N ASP A 35 -5.73 4.21 13.65
CA ASP A 35 -5.31 3.28 14.71
C ASP A 35 -3.91 2.74 14.44
N LEU A 36 -3.31 2.07 15.45
CA LEU A 36 -2.00 1.43 15.34
C LEU A 36 -1.94 0.37 14.23
N CYS A 37 -0.78 0.24 13.62
CA CYS A 37 -0.54 -0.77 12.60
C CYS A 37 -0.56 -2.18 13.14
N HIS A 38 -1.16 -3.08 12.39
CA HIS A 38 -1.25 -4.50 12.70
C HIS A 38 -0.33 -5.35 11.83
N LEU A 39 -0.23 -6.63 12.15
CA LEU A 39 0.64 -7.58 11.45
C LEU A 39 0.37 -7.66 9.93
N GLY A 40 -0.87 -7.40 9.48
CA GLY A 40 -1.17 -7.30 8.04
C GLY A 40 -0.43 -6.16 7.35
N HIS A 41 -0.29 -4.99 8.01
CA HIS A 41 0.52 -3.88 7.51
C HIS A 41 2.00 -4.25 7.49
N ALA A 42 2.52 -4.88 8.56
CA ALA A 42 3.90 -5.37 8.59
C ALA A 42 4.18 -6.30 7.41
N ARG A 43 3.24 -7.23 7.13
CA ARG A 43 3.39 -8.16 5.99
C ARG A 43 3.51 -7.42 4.66
N SER A 44 2.67 -6.44 4.41
CA SER A 44 2.74 -5.65 3.18
C SER A 44 4.07 -4.90 3.08
N TYR A 45 4.38 -4.08 4.06
CA TYR A 45 5.52 -3.18 3.96
C TYR A 45 6.87 -3.87 4.06
N ILE A 46 6.99 -5.01 4.77
CA ILE A 46 8.21 -5.83 4.74
C ILE A 46 8.44 -6.41 3.34
N ASN A 47 7.41 -6.94 2.68
CA ASN A 47 7.56 -7.47 1.32
C ASN A 47 7.95 -6.39 0.31
N TRP A 48 7.33 -5.21 0.43
CA TRP A 48 7.60 -4.11 -0.49
C TRP A 48 8.96 -3.44 -0.22
N ASP A 49 9.43 -3.42 1.02
CA ASP A 49 10.79 -3.03 1.38
C ASP A 49 11.83 -3.96 0.74
N VAL A 50 11.60 -5.27 0.75
CA VAL A 50 12.48 -6.23 0.07
C VAL A 50 12.49 -6.00 -1.44
N LEU A 51 11.34 -5.79 -2.06
CA LEU A 51 11.26 -5.46 -3.49
C LEU A 51 12.05 -4.19 -3.82
N ARG A 52 11.84 -3.12 -3.04
CA ARG A 52 12.55 -1.84 -3.20
C ARG A 52 14.05 -2.02 -3.07
N ARG A 53 14.52 -2.67 -1.99
CA ARG A 53 15.96 -2.95 -1.76
C ARG A 53 16.55 -3.80 -2.88
N TYR A 54 15.82 -4.78 -3.38
CA TYR A 54 16.29 -5.61 -4.48
C TYR A 54 16.41 -4.83 -5.79
N LEU A 55 15.48 -3.97 -6.12
CA LEU A 55 15.57 -3.10 -7.29
C LEU A 55 16.77 -2.13 -7.19
N ILE A 56 16.98 -1.52 -6.03
CA ILE A 56 18.15 -0.67 -5.76
C ILE A 56 19.44 -1.48 -5.92
N TRP A 57 19.50 -2.67 -5.32
CA TRP A 57 20.65 -3.55 -5.44
C TRP A 57 20.93 -3.97 -6.90
N ARG A 58 19.88 -4.11 -7.71
CA ARG A 58 20.01 -4.37 -9.17
C ARG A 58 20.38 -3.13 -9.98
N GLY A 59 20.63 -2.01 -9.34
CA GLY A 59 21.10 -0.76 -9.97
C GLY A 59 20.01 0.14 -10.52
N TYR A 60 18.74 -0.06 -10.13
CA TYR A 60 17.67 0.87 -10.48
C TYR A 60 17.67 2.09 -9.56
N ASP A 61 17.48 3.27 -10.16
CA ASP A 61 17.08 4.49 -9.44
C ASP A 61 15.59 4.39 -9.10
N VAL A 62 15.28 4.07 -7.83
CA VAL A 62 13.94 3.79 -7.37
C VAL A 62 13.34 5.03 -6.72
N THR A 63 12.20 5.48 -7.23
CA THR A 63 11.34 6.46 -6.56
C THR A 63 10.15 5.70 -5.95
N TYR A 64 10.12 5.62 -4.62
CA TYR A 64 9.07 4.93 -3.85
C TYR A 64 8.19 5.93 -3.13
N VAL A 65 6.92 5.98 -3.50
CA VAL A 65 5.90 6.85 -2.91
C VAL A 65 4.90 6.00 -2.14
N GLN A 66 4.60 6.41 -0.92
CA GLN A 66 3.58 5.79 -0.07
C GLN A 66 2.77 6.88 0.61
N ASN A 67 1.45 6.82 0.54
CA ASN A 67 0.60 7.87 1.10
C ASN A 67 0.17 7.61 2.54
N TYR A 68 -0.34 8.67 3.17
CA TYR A 68 -1.23 8.58 4.32
C TYR A 68 -2.64 8.99 3.91
N THR A 69 -3.62 8.13 4.19
CA THR A 69 -5.03 8.51 4.20
C THR A 69 -5.32 9.14 5.57
N ASP A 70 -5.22 10.45 5.64
CA ASP A 70 -5.36 11.25 6.87
C ASP A 70 -6.75 11.91 6.99
N ILE A 71 -7.67 11.58 6.07
CA ILE A 71 -9.09 11.91 6.12
C ILE A 71 -9.93 10.69 5.71
N ASP A 72 -10.78 10.20 6.61
CA ASP A 72 -11.64 9.03 6.38
C ASP A 72 -12.73 8.95 7.47
N ASP A 73 -13.84 8.30 7.19
CA ASP A 73 -14.92 8.08 8.18
C ASP A 73 -14.41 7.39 9.46
N LYS A 74 -13.40 6.50 9.36
CA LYS A 74 -12.83 5.83 10.52
C LYS A 74 -12.04 6.77 11.42
N ILE A 75 -11.36 7.76 10.83
CA ILE A 75 -10.62 8.78 11.58
C ILE A 75 -11.61 9.71 12.29
N LEU A 76 -12.68 10.12 11.59
CA LEU A 76 -13.76 10.94 12.16
C LEU A 76 -14.43 10.23 13.34
N ASN A 77 -14.78 8.96 13.18
CA ASN A 77 -15.40 8.18 14.25
C ASN A 77 -14.47 8.08 15.46
N ARG A 78 -13.19 7.80 15.26
CA ARG A 78 -12.18 7.75 16.31
C ARG A 78 -12.02 9.10 17.01
N ALA A 79 -11.98 10.20 16.27
CA ALA A 79 -11.90 11.54 16.81
C ALA A 79 -13.11 11.87 17.71
N ASN A 80 -14.31 11.50 17.27
CA ASN A 80 -15.55 11.68 18.04
C ASN A 80 -15.56 10.80 19.31
N GLU A 81 -15.15 9.54 19.21
CA GLU A 81 -15.05 8.62 20.36
C GLU A 81 -14.09 9.13 21.44
N GLU A 82 -12.96 9.73 21.02
CA GLU A 82 -11.93 10.22 21.92
C GLU A 82 -12.10 11.70 22.33
N GLY A 83 -13.03 12.42 21.71
CA GLY A 83 -13.27 13.85 21.98
C GLY A 83 -12.10 14.75 21.56
N ILE A 84 -11.37 14.38 20.52
CA ILE A 84 -10.22 15.13 19.95
C ILE A 84 -10.44 15.42 18.47
N THR A 85 -9.55 16.22 17.87
CA THR A 85 -9.65 16.55 16.44
C THR A 85 -9.20 15.38 15.57
N MET A 86 -9.75 15.28 14.36
CA MET A 86 -9.29 14.32 13.34
C MET A 86 -7.80 14.46 13.07
N GLN A 87 -7.29 15.69 13.01
CA GLN A 87 -5.86 15.94 12.83
C GLN A 87 -5.03 15.35 13.98
N ALA A 88 -5.46 15.49 15.24
CA ALA A 88 -4.76 14.91 16.38
C ALA A 88 -4.71 13.37 16.32
N VAL A 89 -5.81 12.72 15.87
CA VAL A 89 -5.83 11.27 15.63
C VAL A 89 -4.82 10.90 14.54
N SER A 90 -4.84 11.61 13.41
CA SER A 90 -3.97 11.33 12.25
C SER A 90 -2.49 11.51 12.60
N GLU A 91 -2.10 12.64 13.19
CA GLU A 91 -0.70 12.91 13.55
C GLU A 91 -0.14 11.87 14.53
N ARG A 92 -0.90 11.55 15.58
CA ARG A 92 -0.51 10.51 16.55
C ARG A 92 -0.27 9.15 15.88
N ASN A 93 -1.12 8.77 14.94
CA ASN A 93 -1.01 7.47 14.28
C ASN A 93 0.02 7.47 13.15
N ILE A 94 0.32 8.61 12.53
CA ILE A 94 1.45 8.78 11.61
C ILE A 94 2.76 8.58 12.37
N GLU A 95 2.95 9.28 13.49
CA GLU A 95 4.14 9.12 14.35
C GLU A 95 4.29 7.66 14.80
N ALA A 96 3.19 7.04 15.23
CA ALA A 96 3.20 5.63 15.62
C ALA A 96 3.59 4.69 14.46
N PHE A 97 3.11 4.96 13.24
CA PHE A 97 3.47 4.23 12.04
C PHE A 97 4.97 4.34 11.74
N GLU A 98 5.51 5.55 11.74
CA GLU A 98 6.93 5.80 11.44
C GLU A 98 7.85 5.08 12.45
N VAL A 99 7.51 5.13 13.73
CA VAL A 99 8.23 4.41 14.78
C VAL A 99 8.18 2.89 14.57
N ASP A 100 7.00 2.34 14.30
CA ASP A 100 6.83 0.89 14.13
C ASP A 100 7.53 0.39 12.85
N MET A 101 7.48 1.14 11.75
CA MET A 101 8.19 0.80 10.51
C MET A 101 9.71 0.92 10.67
N GLY A 102 10.19 1.95 11.38
CA GLY A 102 11.61 2.09 11.73
C GLY A 102 12.12 0.93 12.57
N ARG A 103 11.36 0.50 13.60
CA ARG A 103 11.69 -0.70 14.41
C ARG A 103 11.78 -1.96 13.55
N LEU A 104 10.96 -2.09 12.51
CA LEU A 104 11.01 -3.21 11.55
C LEU A 104 12.13 -3.07 10.50
N ASN A 105 12.98 -2.04 10.57
CA ASN A 105 14.03 -1.77 9.59
C ASN A 105 13.48 -1.66 8.15
N ILE A 106 12.32 -1.02 8.00
CA ILE A 106 11.73 -0.68 6.70
C ILE A 106 12.27 0.69 6.29
N LEU A 107 12.75 0.81 5.06
CA LEU A 107 13.24 2.08 4.52
C LEU A 107 12.09 3.10 4.46
N PRO A 108 12.30 4.34 4.94
CA PRO A 108 11.32 5.40 4.74
C PRO A 108 11.00 5.58 3.25
N ALA A 109 9.76 5.87 2.90
CA ALA A 109 9.42 6.21 1.53
C ALA A 109 10.13 7.51 1.11
N ASP A 110 10.41 7.67 -0.19
CA ASP A 110 11.04 8.89 -0.71
C ASP A 110 10.08 10.08 -0.60
N ARG A 111 8.78 9.80 -0.69
CA ARG A 111 7.69 10.77 -0.49
C ARG A 111 6.50 10.10 0.18
N MET A 112 5.90 10.83 1.12
CA MET A 112 4.71 10.37 1.86
C MET A 112 3.60 11.43 1.80
N PRO A 113 2.93 11.58 0.63
CA PRO A 113 1.86 12.54 0.47
C PRO A 113 0.68 12.21 1.39
N ARG A 114 -0.03 13.25 1.81
CA ARG A 114 -1.26 13.16 2.61
C ARG A 114 -2.46 13.47 1.73
N ALA A 115 -3.57 12.81 1.94
CA ALA A 115 -4.80 13.08 1.21
C ALA A 115 -5.27 14.53 1.40
N THR A 116 -5.15 15.06 2.63
CA THR A 116 -5.48 16.47 2.94
C THR A 116 -4.58 17.49 2.24
N GLY A 117 -3.36 17.11 1.86
CA GLY A 117 -2.43 17.93 1.08
C GLY A 117 -2.65 17.86 -0.44
N CYS A 118 -3.58 17.04 -0.91
CA CYS A 118 -3.81 16.80 -2.35
C CYS A 118 -5.21 17.25 -2.82
N ILE A 119 -5.93 18.05 -2.03
CA ILE A 119 -7.33 18.44 -2.30
C ILE A 119 -7.50 19.08 -3.66
N GLU A 120 -6.64 20.01 -4.05
CA GLU A 120 -6.69 20.67 -5.37
C GLU A 120 -6.51 19.67 -6.52
N GLY A 121 -5.57 18.72 -6.38
CA GLY A 121 -5.35 17.65 -7.34
C GLY A 121 -6.54 16.71 -7.46
N ILE A 122 -7.19 16.40 -6.33
CA ILE A 122 -8.41 15.60 -6.27
C ILE A 122 -9.56 16.32 -6.99
N GLN A 123 -9.82 17.57 -6.68
CA GLN A 123 -10.88 18.37 -7.32
C GLN A 123 -10.65 18.51 -8.83
N THR A 124 -9.41 18.73 -9.25
CA THR A 124 -9.03 18.78 -10.67
C THR A 124 -9.36 17.45 -11.36
N LEU A 125 -8.95 16.32 -10.76
CA LEU A 125 -9.20 15.00 -11.34
C LEU A 125 -10.71 14.69 -11.44
N ILE A 126 -11.50 15.05 -10.44
CA ILE A 126 -12.97 14.89 -10.46
C ILE A 126 -13.58 15.75 -11.57
N SER A 127 -13.17 17.02 -11.70
CA SER A 127 -13.67 17.93 -12.75
C SER A 127 -13.35 17.39 -14.15
N GLU A 128 -12.17 16.80 -14.34
CA GLU A 128 -11.82 16.13 -15.60
C GLU A 128 -12.72 14.93 -15.88
N LEU A 129 -13.03 14.12 -14.87
CA LEU A 129 -13.96 12.99 -15.00
C LEU A 129 -15.39 13.46 -15.34
N GLU A 130 -15.87 14.54 -14.71
CA GLU A 130 -17.17 15.13 -15.06
C GLU A 130 -17.19 15.63 -16.51
N SER A 131 -16.13 16.34 -16.93
CA SER A 131 -16.03 16.84 -18.31
C SER A 131 -16.09 15.73 -19.38
N LYS A 132 -15.67 14.53 -18.99
CA LYS A 132 -15.74 13.31 -19.82
C LYS A 132 -17.04 12.52 -19.65
N GLY A 133 -17.96 13.01 -18.81
CA GLY A 133 -19.22 12.34 -18.51
C GLY A 133 -19.06 11.04 -17.70
N ALA A 134 -17.91 10.88 -17.01
CA ALA A 134 -17.61 9.72 -16.18
C ALA A 134 -17.87 9.95 -14.68
N ALA A 135 -18.18 11.19 -14.29
CA ALA A 135 -18.64 11.53 -12.97
C ALA A 135 -19.92 12.37 -13.03
N TYR A 136 -20.69 12.35 -11.97
CA TYR A 136 -21.94 13.12 -11.88
C TYR A 136 -22.21 13.54 -10.43
N SER A 137 -22.78 14.72 -10.28
CA SER A 137 -23.21 15.26 -8.98
C SER A 137 -24.61 14.75 -8.61
N SER A 138 -24.82 14.46 -7.33
CA SER A 138 -26.10 14.07 -6.74
C SER A 138 -26.15 14.48 -5.28
N ASP A 139 -27.05 15.41 -4.92
CA ASP A 139 -27.28 15.89 -3.53
C ASP A 139 -25.99 16.32 -2.78
N GLY A 140 -25.11 17.08 -3.46
CA GLY A 140 -23.86 17.58 -2.88
C GLY A 140 -22.72 16.55 -2.87
N ASP A 141 -22.99 15.29 -3.21
CA ASP A 141 -21.96 14.27 -3.47
C ASP A 141 -21.62 14.23 -4.97
N VAL A 142 -20.43 13.71 -5.30
CA VAL A 142 -20.04 13.38 -6.68
C VAL A 142 -19.69 11.90 -6.76
N TYR A 143 -20.24 11.22 -7.74
CA TYR A 143 -20.04 9.79 -7.95
C TYR A 143 -19.36 9.52 -9.29
N PHE A 144 -18.53 8.48 -9.32
CA PHE A 144 -18.03 7.89 -10.56
C PHE A 144 -19.08 6.96 -11.14
N ASP A 145 -19.39 7.12 -12.44
CA ASP A 145 -20.28 6.24 -13.21
C ASP A 145 -19.46 5.06 -13.74
N ILE A 146 -19.60 3.89 -13.13
CA ILE A 146 -18.82 2.71 -13.52
C ILE A 146 -19.07 2.25 -14.95
N SER A 147 -20.21 2.61 -15.54
CA SER A 147 -20.51 2.27 -16.94
C SER A 147 -19.57 2.98 -17.94
N LYS A 148 -18.87 4.02 -17.50
CA LYS A 148 -17.90 4.79 -18.28
C LYS A 148 -16.48 4.25 -18.17
N ALA A 149 -16.20 3.39 -17.19
CA ALA A 149 -14.90 2.76 -17.04
C ALA A 149 -14.75 1.62 -18.06
N LYS A 150 -13.77 1.77 -18.93
CA LYS A 150 -13.46 0.72 -19.92
C LYS A 150 -12.93 -0.53 -19.21
N ASN A 151 -13.64 -1.66 -19.37
CA ASN A 151 -13.25 -2.94 -18.78
C ASN A 151 -13.15 -2.90 -17.23
N TYR A 152 -14.13 -2.27 -16.54
CA TYR A 152 -14.22 -2.33 -15.08
C TYR A 152 -14.26 -3.80 -14.62
N GLY A 153 -13.47 -4.13 -13.60
CA GLY A 153 -13.27 -5.51 -13.14
C GLY A 153 -12.03 -6.20 -13.75
N LYS A 154 -11.25 -5.53 -14.61
CA LYS A 154 -10.09 -6.14 -15.27
C LYS A 154 -8.97 -6.59 -14.32
N LEU A 155 -8.81 -5.93 -13.16
CA LEU A 155 -7.83 -6.31 -12.14
C LEU A 155 -8.36 -7.41 -11.24
N SER A 156 -9.60 -7.26 -10.79
CA SER A 156 -10.22 -8.17 -9.81
C SER A 156 -10.79 -9.45 -10.44
N GLY A 157 -11.02 -9.46 -11.74
CA GLY A 157 -11.71 -10.53 -12.45
C GLY A 157 -13.21 -10.60 -12.12
N ARG A 158 -13.78 -9.53 -11.53
CA ARG A 158 -15.17 -9.49 -11.07
C ARG A 158 -16.05 -8.83 -12.13
N ASP A 159 -17.22 -9.42 -12.41
CA ASP A 159 -18.26 -8.78 -13.19
C ASP A 159 -19.05 -7.81 -12.28
N PRO A 160 -19.19 -6.53 -12.65
CA PRO A 160 -20.03 -5.60 -11.89
C PRO A 160 -21.47 -6.07 -11.71
N ASN A 161 -22.01 -6.85 -12.64
CA ASN A 161 -23.37 -7.34 -12.57
C ASN A 161 -23.57 -8.46 -11.54
N ASP A 162 -22.49 -9.13 -11.13
CA ASP A 162 -22.51 -10.23 -10.15
C ASP A 162 -22.14 -9.78 -8.73
N GLN A 163 -21.93 -8.47 -8.49
CA GLN A 163 -21.43 -7.95 -7.24
C GLN A 163 -22.55 -7.70 -6.20
N GLN A 164 -22.26 -7.99 -4.94
CA GLN A 164 -23.08 -7.54 -3.82
C GLN A 164 -22.85 -6.06 -3.53
N GLN A 165 -23.92 -5.33 -3.28
CA GLN A 165 -23.88 -3.91 -2.89
C GLN A 165 -23.02 -3.69 -1.63
N GLY A 166 -22.35 -2.56 -1.54
CA GLY A 166 -21.59 -2.17 -0.33
C GLY A 166 -20.30 -2.93 -0.09
N ALA A 167 -19.69 -3.53 -1.12
CA ALA A 167 -18.44 -4.31 -1.01
C ALA A 167 -17.26 -3.58 -0.34
N SER A 168 -17.25 -2.24 -0.33
CA SER A 168 -16.22 -1.43 0.36
C SER A 168 -16.43 -1.34 1.87
N GLY A 169 -17.65 -1.62 2.37
CA GLY A 169 -18.04 -1.37 3.75
C GLY A 169 -17.98 0.11 4.17
N ARG A 170 -17.97 1.03 3.20
CA ARG A 170 -17.80 2.48 3.38
C ARG A 170 -18.98 3.30 2.84
N THR A 171 -20.12 2.66 2.59
CA THR A 171 -21.35 3.35 2.22
C THR A 171 -22.00 3.96 3.45
N ALA A 172 -22.30 5.26 3.40
CA ALA A 172 -23.06 5.95 4.43
C ALA A 172 -24.57 5.68 4.26
N ASP A 173 -25.35 5.83 5.34
CA ASP A 173 -26.81 5.76 5.29
C ASP A 173 -27.37 6.74 4.25
N GLY A 174 -28.24 6.25 3.35
CA GLY A 174 -28.85 7.03 2.29
C GLY A 174 -27.96 7.26 1.04
N GLU A 175 -26.72 6.79 1.01
CA GLU A 175 -25.82 6.92 -0.15
C GLU A 175 -26.35 6.13 -1.37
N GLU A 176 -26.99 4.99 -1.13
CA GLU A 176 -27.51 4.13 -2.21
C GLU A 176 -28.62 4.81 -3.05
N SER A 177 -29.46 5.65 -2.44
CA SER A 177 -30.54 6.36 -3.13
C SER A 177 -30.05 7.47 -4.04
N ARG A 178 -28.81 7.95 -3.87
CA ARG A 178 -28.18 9.00 -4.65
C ARG A 178 -27.39 8.50 -5.85
N LYS A 179 -27.10 7.21 -5.90
CA LYS A 179 -26.34 6.57 -6.97
C LYS A 179 -27.24 6.20 -8.15
N ARG A 180 -26.73 6.36 -9.37
CA ARG A 180 -27.41 5.90 -10.59
C ARG A 180 -27.32 4.38 -10.73
N HIS A 181 -26.22 3.81 -10.26
CA HIS A 181 -25.96 2.38 -10.23
C HIS A 181 -25.38 1.97 -8.87
N PRO A 182 -25.74 0.80 -8.31
CA PRO A 182 -25.29 0.37 -6.98
C PRO A 182 -23.78 0.35 -6.80
N PHE A 183 -23.03 0.12 -7.88
CA PHE A 183 -21.56 0.07 -7.85
C PHE A 183 -20.87 1.38 -8.15
N ASP A 184 -21.61 2.46 -8.48
CA ASP A 184 -21.03 3.78 -8.51
C ASP A 184 -20.45 4.11 -7.15
N PHE A 185 -19.34 4.81 -7.12
CA PHE A 185 -18.63 5.09 -5.88
C PHE A 185 -18.31 6.57 -5.73
N ALA A 186 -18.30 7.03 -4.48
CA ALA A 186 -18.10 8.44 -4.19
C ALA A 186 -16.69 8.92 -4.55
N LEU A 187 -16.62 10.02 -5.27
CA LEU A 187 -15.42 10.81 -5.56
C LEU A 187 -15.30 12.01 -4.62
N TRP A 188 -16.44 12.63 -4.30
CA TRP A 188 -16.57 13.73 -3.34
C TRP A 188 -17.80 13.50 -2.49
N LYS A 189 -17.68 13.73 -1.19
CA LYS A 189 -18.78 13.61 -0.23
C LYS A 189 -19.11 14.99 0.31
N GLY A 190 -20.34 15.44 0.16
CA GLY A 190 -20.84 16.69 0.74
C GLY A 190 -20.67 16.74 2.24
N ALA A 191 -20.32 17.91 2.77
CA ALA A 191 -20.04 18.09 4.19
C ALA A 191 -21.30 17.84 5.03
N LYS A 192 -21.12 17.10 6.14
CA LYS A 192 -22.10 17.03 7.22
C LYS A 192 -21.72 17.98 8.34
N ALA A 193 -22.71 18.35 9.15
CA ALA A 193 -22.45 19.25 10.27
C ALA A 193 -21.39 18.67 11.22
N GLY A 194 -20.34 19.49 11.48
CA GLY A 194 -19.24 19.10 12.37
C GLY A 194 -18.12 18.28 11.70
N GLU A 195 -18.23 17.90 10.41
CA GLU A 195 -17.16 17.25 9.67
C GLU A 195 -16.17 18.28 9.09
N PRO A 196 -14.87 17.96 9.02
CA PRO A 196 -13.92 18.73 8.23
C PRO A 196 -14.34 18.76 6.76
N SER A 197 -14.21 19.92 6.15
CA SER A 197 -14.61 20.12 4.75
C SER A 197 -13.73 21.14 4.05
N TRP A 198 -13.67 21.02 2.74
CA TRP A 198 -13.00 21.95 1.83
C TRP A 198 -14.03 22.50 0.84
N GLU A 199 -13.87 23.76 0.48
CA GLU A 199 -14.64 24.36 -0.60
C GLU A 199 -14.35 23.65 -1.91
N SER A 200 -15.39 23.42 -2.71
CA SER A 200 -15.28 22.75 -4.01
C SER A 200 -16.33 23.27 -4.99
N PRO A 201 -16.19 22.97 -6.30
CA PRO A 201 -17.23 23.30 -7.28
C PRO A 201 -18.61 22.69 -6.98
N TRP A 202 -18.64 21.63 -6.16
CA TRP A 202 -19.86 20.89 -5.78
C TRP A 202 -20.40 21.31 -4.41
N GLY A 203 -19.79 22.30 -3.79
CA GLY A 203 -20.05 22.73 -2.42
C GLY A 203 -19.03 22.20 -1.41
N PRO A 204 -19.15 22.62 -0.14
CA PRO A 204 -18.26 22.14 0.92
C PRO A 204 -18.35 20.63 1.08
N GLY A 205 -17.19 19.96 1.18
CA GLY A 205 -17.15 18.51 1.30
C GLY A 205 -15.74 17.97 1.49
N ARG A 206 -15.58 16.67 1.28
CA ARG A 206 -14.32 15.95 1.41
C ARG A 206 -14.17 14.85 0.36
N PRO A 207 -12.93 14.38 0.08
CA PRO A 207 -12.69 13.32 -0.88
C PRO A 207 -13.42 12.02 -0.53
N GLY A 208 -13.80 11.26 -1.56
CA GLY A 208 -14.01 9.83 -1.46
C GLY A 208 -12.67 9.09 -1.35
N TRP A 209 -12.66 7.95 -0.71
CA TRP A 209 -11.43 7.20 -0.42
C TRP A 209 -10.60 6.80 -1.65
N HIS A 210 -11.26 6.49 -2.77
CA HIS A 210 -10.57 5.93 -3.94
C HIS A 210 -9.86 7.00 -4.78
N ILE A 211 -10.39 8.23 -4.81
CA ILE A 211 -9.83 9.31 -5.63
C ILE A 211 -8.53 9.86 -5.08
N GLU A 212 -8.30 9.71 -3.77
CA GLU A 212 -7.10 10.19 -3.09
C GLU A 212 -5.83 9.62 -3.72
N CYS A 213 -5.74 8.28 -3.80
CA CYS A 213 -4.57 7.61 -4.36
C CYS A 213 -4.39 7.93 -5.85
N SER A 214 -5.47 7.96 -6.64
CA SER A 214 -5.39 8.35 -8.06
C SER A 214 -4.80 9.74 -8.26
N ALA A 215 -5.21 10.72 -7.44
CA ALA A 215 -4.69 12.07 -7.49
C ALA A 215 -3.23 12.15 -6.99
N MET A 216 -2.91 11.47 -5.89
CA MET A 216 -1.55 11.45 -5.35
C MET A 216 -0.56 10.74 -6.27
N VAL A 217 -0.93 9.63 -6.91
CA VAL A 217 -0.10 8.97 -7.94
C VAL A 217 0.20 9.95 -9.06
N ARG A 218 -0.83 10.62 -9.59
CA ARG A 218 -0.68 11.58 -10.69
C ARG A 218 0.21 12.77 -10.31
N GLN A 219 0.06 13.29 -9.11
CA GLN A 219 0.85 14.41 -8.60
C GLN A 219 2.31 14.04 -8.39
N GLU A 220 2.58 12.89 -7.80
CA GLU A 220 3.92 12.50 -7.37
C GLU A 220 4.74 11.78 -8.45
N LEU A 221 4.09 10.99 -9.30
CA LEU A 221 4.75 10.08 -10.24
C LEU A 221 4.27 10.24 -11.69
N GLY A 222 3.18 10.98 -11.93
CA GLY A 222 2.62 11.18 -13.26
C GLY A 222 1.46 10.25 -13.58
N GLN A 223 1.06 10.23 -14.86
CA GLN A 223 -0.15 9.52 -15.30
C GLN A 223 0.00 8.00 -15.37
N THR A 224 1.22 7.52 -15.59
CA THR A 224 1.56 6.10 -15.66
C THR A 224 2.79 5.82 -14.82
N ILE A 225 2.74 4.76 -14.02
CA ILE A 225 3.86 4.32 -13.17
C ILE A 225 4.31 2.90 -13.52
N ASP A 226 5.49 2.51 -13.05
CA ASP A 226 6.01 1.16 -13.30
C ASP A 226 5.30 0.12 -12.45
N ILE A 227 5.18 0.35 -11.13
CA ILE A 227 4.65 -0.65 -10.19
C ILE A 227 3.67 0.00 -9.21
N HIS A 228 2.49 -0.61 -9.07
CA HIS A 228 1.52 -0.29 -8.04
C HIS A 228 1.40 -1.44 -7.05
N LEU A 229 1.51 -1.14 -5.75
CA LEU A 229 1.61 -2.12 -4.66
C LEU A 229 0.46 -2.01 -3.66
N GLY A 230 0.04 -3.13 -3.10
CA GLY A 230 -0.91 -3.14 -1.98
C GLY A 230 -1.19 -4.50 -1.40
N GLY A 231 -2.07 -4.57 -0.42
CA GLY A 231 -2.61 -5.81 0.12
C GLY A 231 -3.61 -6.46 -0.83
N GLY A 232 -3.81 -7.77 -0.73
CA GLY A 232 -4.78 -8.49 -1.54
C GLY A 232 -6.24 -8.03 -1.34
N ASP A 233 -6.55 -7.40 -0.21
CA ASP A 233 -7.83 -6.79 0.10
C ASP A 233 -8.07 -5.47 -0.64
N LEU A 234 -7.01 -4.82 -1.14
CA LEU A 234 -7.12 -3.60 -1.93
C LEU A 234 -7.41 -3.85 -3.41
N VAL A 235 -7.22 -5.08 -3.90
CA VAL A 235 -7.51 -5.43 -5.32
C VAL A 235 -8.90 -4.95 -5.70
N PHE A 236 -9.90 -5.23 -4.84
CA PHE A 236 -11.26 -4.78 -5.00
C PHE A 236 -11.85 -4.33 -3.66
N PRO A 237 -12.51 -3.17 -3.63
CA PRO A 237 -12.80 -2.28 -4.76
C PRO A 237 -11.70 -1.22 -5.03
N HIS A 238 -10.72 -1.02 -4.13
CA HIS A 238 -9.88 0.18 -4.12
C HIS A 238 -9.04 0.35 -5.39
N HIS A 239 -8.18 -0.61 -5.71
CA HIS A 239 -7.30 -0.53 -6.90
C HIS A 239 -8.08 -0.62 -8.21
N GLU A 240 -9.18 -1.40 -8.25
CA GLU A 240 -10.06 -1.41 -9.42
C GLU A 240 -10.65 -0.02 -9.66
N ASN A 241 -11.06 0.69 -8.61
CA ASN A 241 -11.60 2.05 -8.69
C ASN A 241 -10.51 3.07 -9.04
N GLU A 242 -9.28 2.91 -8.54
CA GLU A 242 -8.15 3.74 -8.97
C GLU A 242 -7.86 3.61 -10.46
N ILE A 243 -7.90 2.39 -10.99
CA ILE A 243 -7.78 2.13 -12.42
C ILE A 243 -8.89 2.85 -13.19
N ALA A 244 -10.14 2.68 -12.75
CA ALA A 244 -11.29 3.30 -13.39
C ALA A 244 -11.16 4.82 -13.46
N GLN A 245 -10.81 5.45 -12.36
CA GLN A 245 -10.62 6.90 -12.27
C GLN A 245 -9.46 7.38 -13.14
N SER A 246 -8.28 6.83 -12.90
CA SER A 246 -7.04 7.31 -13.53
C SER A 246 -7.03 7.07 -15.04
N GLU A 247 -7.42 5.87 -15.49
CA GLU A 247 -7.40 5.55 -16.91
C GLU A 247 -8.51 6.28 -17.70
N THR A 248 -9.66 6.52 -17.07
CA THR A 248 -10.71 7.34 -17.69
C THR A 248 -10.28 8.79 -17.80
N ALA A 249 -9.67 9.35 -16.74
CA ALA A 249 -9.19 10.72 -16.76
C ALA A 249 -8.01 10.93 -17.70
N ASN A 250 -7.01 10.05 -17.67
CA ASN A 250 -5.76 10.23 -18.38
C ASN A 250 -5.76 9.64 -19.81
N GLY A 251 -6.63 8.67 -20.09
CA GLY A 251 -6.65 7.94 -21.38
C GLY A 251 -5.47 6.98 -21.57
N THR A 252 -4.71 6.71 -20.51
CA THR A 252 -3.55 5.81 -20.50
C THR A 252 -3.58 4.90 -19.28
N THR A 253 -2.83 3.80 -19.33
CA THR A 253 -2.72 2.82 -18.23
C THR A 253 -2.12 3.46 -16.97
N LEU A 254 -2.72 3.21 -15.81
CA LEU A 254 -2.23 3.74 -14.53
C LEU A 254 -0.90 3.10 -14.11
N ALA A 255 -0.80 1.78 -14.14
CA ALA A 255 0.43 1.07 -13.77
C ALA A 255 0.72 -0.10 -14.72
N LYS A 256 2.00 -0.31 -15.05
CA LYS A 256 2.44 -1.45 -15.87
C LYS A 256 2.37 -2.77 -15.11
N LEU A 257 2.71 -2.74 -13.83
CA LEU A 257 2.68 -3.91 -12.94
C LEU A 257 1.85 -3.63 -11.70
N TRP A 258 0.98 -4.55 -11.37
CA TRP A 258 0.21 -4.59 -10.14
C TRP A 258 0.68 -5.75 -9.27
N MET A 259 1.09 -5.47 -8.05
CA MET A 259 1.57 -6.53 -7.15
C MET A 259 0.81 -6.48 -5.81
N HIS A 260 0.31 -7.64 -5.39
CA HIS A 260 -0.48 -7.76 -4.18
C HIS A 260 0.05 -8.86 -3.29
N ASN A 261 0.18 -8.59 -1.99
CA ASN A 261 0.53 -9.60 -1.02
C ASN A 261 -0.71 -10.32 -0.46
N GLY A 262 -0.52 -11.58 -0.09
CA GLY A 262 -1.56 -12.38 0.56
C GLY A 262 -1.89 -11.87 1.97
N MET A 263 -3.08 -12.23 2.46
CA MET A 263 -3.59 -11.84 3.77
C MET A 263 -2.87 -12.56 4.91
N VAL A 264 -3.00 -12.02 6.13
CA VAL A 264 -2.58 -12.69 7.36
C VAL A 264 -3.77 -13.36 8.00
N ASN A 265 -3.62 -14.63 8.34
CA ASN A 265 -4.55 -15.39 9.16
C ASN A 265 -3.98 -15.55 10.58
N VAL A 266 -4.86 -15.83 11.53
CA VAL A 266 -4.49 -16.19 12.91
C VAL A 266 -5.21 -17.49 13.23
N GLY A 267 -4.44 -18.56 13.40
CA GLY A 267 -5.00 -19.90 13.63
C GLY A 267 -5.97 -20.35 12.52
N GLY A 268 -5.59 -20.13 11.24
CA GLY A 268 -6.38 -20.49 10.07
C GLY A 268 -7.54 -19.54 9.74
N THR A 269 -7.83 -18.53 10.58
CA THR A 269 -8.92 -17.57 10.37
C THR A 269 -8.36 -16.19 10.01
N LYS A 270 -9.00 -15.49 9.07
CA LYS A 270 -8.58 -14.13 8.69
C LYS A 270 -8.48 -13.24 9.94
N MET A 271 -7.34 -12.56 10.09
CA MET A 271 -7.15 -11.58 11.17
C MET A 271 -8.11 -10.40 10.99
N SER A 272 -8.92 -10.11 12.01
CA SER A 272 -9.79 -8.93 12.01
C SER A 272 -10.08 -8.44 13.43
N LYS A 273 -10.36 -7.13 13.57
CA LYS A 273 -10.76 -6.54 14.86
C LYS A 273 -12.07 -7.12 15.39
N SER A 274 -13.03 -7.38 14.50
CA SER A 274 -14.35 -7.91 14.87
C SER A 274 -14.29 -9.34 15.43
N LEU A 275 -13.25 -10.11 15.10
CA LEU A 275 -13.04 -11.47 15.61
C LEU A 275 -12.17 -11.50 16.88
N GLY A 276 -11.67 -10.36 17.36
CA GLY A 276 -10.83 -10.30 18.56
C GLY A 276 -9.46 -10.98 18.41
N ASN A 277 -9.08 -11.42 17.21
CA ASN A 277 -7.81 -12.07 16.90
C ASN A 277 -6.77 -11.08 16.30
N PHE A 278 -6.97 -9.80 16.54
CA PHE A 278 -6.17 -8.70 16.03
C PHE A 278 -4.95 -8.45 16.92
N THR A 279 -3.78 -8.33 16.32
CA THR A 279 -2.56 -7.95 17.04
C THR A 279 -1.82 -6.83 16.33
N THR A 280 -1.33 -5.86 17.10
CA THR A 280 -0.55 -4.74 16.57
C THR A 280 0.92 -5.11 16.47
N ILE A 281 1.65 -4.45 15.57
CA ILE A 281 3.11 -4.58 15.45
C ILE A 281 3.76 -4.21 16.79
N ARG A 282 3.33 -3.08 17.37
CA ARG A 282 3.85 -2.56 18.64
C ARG A 282 3.69 -3.57 19.78
N ALA A 283 2.51 -4.16 19.94
CA ALA A 283 2.26 -5.15 20.97
C ALA A 283 3.18 -6.38 20.84
N LEU A 284 3.45 -6.84 19.61
CA LEU A 284 4.38 -7.94 19.36
C LEU A 284 5.81 -7.56 19.73
N LEU A 285 6.26 -6.38 19.30
CA LEU A 285 7.62 -5.93 19.60
C LEU A 285 7.84 -5.64 21.10
N ASP A 286 6.83 -5.08 21.77
CA ASP A 286 6.88 -4.78 23.21
C ASP A 286 6.78 -6.04 24.08
N SER A 287 6.22 -7.15 23.55
CA SER A 287 6.27 -8.46 24.22
C SER A 287 7.66 -9.13 24.16
N GLY A 288 8.65 -8.49 23.55
CA GLY A 288 10.03 -9.00 23.45
C GLY A 288 10.35 -9.76 22.17
N ILE A 289 9.42 -9.80 21.20
CA ILE A 289 9.71 -10.37 19.88
C ILE A 289 10.67 -9.44 19.14
N SER A 290 11.81 -9.98 18.68
CA SER A 290 12.76 -9.14 17.95
C SER A 290 12.18 -8.71 16.60
N PRO A 291 12.43 -7.46 16.16
CA PRO A 291 11.95 -6.98 14.86
C PRO A 291 12.38 -7.87 13.69
N MET A 292 13.61 -8.37 13.72
CA MET A 292 14.14 -9.23 12.66
C MET A 292 13.52 -10.63 12.68
N THR A 293 13.10 -11.14 13.85
CA THR A 293 12.27 -12.35 13.93
C THR A 293 10.96 -12.14 13.19
N LEU A 294 10.29 -11.00 13.41
CA LEU A 294 9.04 -10.69 12.74
C LEU A 294 9.23 -10.51 11.21
N ARG A 295 10.33 -9.87 10.79
CA ARG A 295 10.69 -9.79 9.36
C ARG A 295 10.91 -11.18 8.76
N LEU A 296 11.72 -12.03 9.40
CA LEU A 296 11.97 -13.37 8.92
C LEU A 296 10.70 -14.21 8.85
N PHE A 297 9.84 -14.14 9.88
CA PHE A 297 8.53 -14.80 9.88
C PHE A 297 7.72 -14.43 8.63
N VAL A 298 7.64 -13.14 8.31
CA VAL A 298 6.93 -12.66 7.11
C VAL A 298 7.56 -13.20 5.83
N LEU A 299 8.89 -13.21 5.74
CA LEU A 299 9.63 -13.55 4.53
C LEU A 299 9.78 -15.05 4.28
N GLN A 300 9.51 -15.91 5.27
CA GLN A 300 9.48 -17.37 5.10
C GLN A 300 8.32 -17.84 4.23
N ALA A 301 7.27 -17.03 4.08
CA ALA A 301 6.16 -17.33 3.18
C ALA A 301 6.28 -16.52 1.89
N HIS A 302 5.98 -17.15 0.76
CA HIS A 302 5.88 -16.42 -0.51
C HIS A 302 4.86 -15.28 -0.39
N TYR A 303 5.22 -14.06 -0.84
CA TYR A 303 4.43 -12.85 -0.58
C TYR A 303 2.95 -12.94 -1.01
N ARG A 304 2.63 -13.67 -2.08
CA ARG A 304 1.26 -13.84 -2.59
C ARG A 304 0.42 -14.88 -1.84
N LYS A 305 1.04 -15.74 -1.04
CA LYS A 305 0.32 -16.77 -0.28
C LYS A 305 -0.21 -16.18 1.03
N PRO A 306 -1.34 -16.64 1.54
CA PRO A 306 -1.73 -16.35 2.91
C PRO A 306 -0.62 -16.71 3.89
N LEU A 307 -0.46 -15.93 4.95
CA LEU A 307 0.47 -16.18 6.04
C LEU A 307 -0.33 -16.48 7.30
N ASP A 308 -0.12 -17.63 7.90
CA ASP A 308 -0.77 -17.98 9.16
C ASP A 308 0.14 -17.65 10.35
N PHE A 309 -0.35 -16.78 11.22
CA PHE A 309 0.35 -16.36 12.42
C PHE A 309 -0.03 -17.28 13.58
N THR A 310 0.94 -18.08 14.01
CA THR A 310 0.83 -18.93 15.19
C THR A 310 2.07 -18.75 16.07
N ALA A 311 1.97 -19.13 17.35
CA ALA A 311 3.10 -19.07 18.28
C ALA A 311 4.27 -19.94 17.77
N GLU A 312 3.97 -21.12 17.26
CA GLU A 312 4.97 -22.08 16.75
C GLU A 312 5.70 -21.52 15.52
N SER A 313 4.98 -20.86 14.60
CA SER A 313 5.57 -20.27 13.40
C SER A 313 6.51 -19.10 13.75
N LEU A 314 6.17 -18.34 14.78
CA LEU A 314 7.00 -17.25 15.27
C LEU A 314 8.24 -17.75 16.00
N GLU A 315 8.11 -18.81 16.81
CA GLU A 315 9.24 -19.48 17.48
C GLU A 315 10.22 -20.10 16.47
N ALA A 316 9.69 -20.73 15.42
CA ALA A 316 10.50 -21.24 14.31
C ALA A 316 11.29 -20.12 13.62
N ALA A 317 10.66 -18.96 13.38
CA ALA A 317 11.34 -17.80 12.82
C ALA A 317 12.43 -17.26 13.78
N ALA A 318 12.15 -17.19 15.08
CA ALA A 318 13.13 -16.76 16.08
C ALA A 318 14.36 -17.70 16.11
N THR A 319 14.13 -18.99 16.05
CA THR A 319 15.21 -20.00 15.99
C THR A 319 16.01 -19.86 14.69
N GLY A 320 15.34 -19.72 13.55
CA GLY A 320 15.98 -19.48 12.26
C GLY A 320 16.83 -18.21 12.27
N TRP A 321 16.32 -17.12 12.82
CA TRP A 321 17.07 -15.86 12.93
C TRP A 321 18.33 -15.99 13.81
N LYS A 322 18.25 -16.71 14.94
CA LYS A 322 19.42 -17.02 15.77
C LYS A 322 20.47 -17.81 15.01
N GLY A 323 20.05 -18.82 14.22
CA GLY A 323 20.94 -19.62 13.37
C GLY A 323 21.66 -18.75 12.32
N LEU A 324 20.95 -17.85 11.62
CA LEU A 324 21.56 -16.93 10.65
C LEU A 324 22.59 -16.01 11.32
N ASN A 325 22.28 -15.42 12.48
CA ASN A 325 23.23 -14.59 13.21
C ASN A 325 24.45 -15.36 13.69
N ALA A 326 24.28 -16.60 14.15
CA ALA A 326 25.40 -17.46 14.54
C ALA A 326 26.34 -17.74 13.35
N ALA A 327 25.76 -18.00 12.16
CA ALA A 327 26.54 -18.22 10.93
C ALA A 327 27.32 -16.95 10.52
N LEU A 328 26.68 -15.77 10.56
CA LEU A 328 27.34 -14.50 10.30
C LEU A 328 28.49 -14.24 11.27
N SER A 329 28.26 -14.41 12.58
CA SER A 329 29.29 -14.24 13.61
C SER A 329 30.45 -15.24 13.46
N LEU A 330 30.19 -16.43 12.94
CA LEU A 330 31.23 -17.41 12.61
C LEU A 330 32.05 -16.92 11.41
N GLY A 331 31.36 -16.43 10.35
CA GLY A 331 32.01 -15.82 9.19
C GLY A 331 32.90 -14.65 9.55
N ASP A 332 32.40 -13.72 10.38
CA ASP A 332 33.17 -12.56 10.85
C ASP A 332 34.44 -12.96 11.61
N ARG A 333 34.37 -14.00 12.44
CA ARG A 333 35.52 -14.47 13.23
C ARG A 333 36.58 -15.23 12.43
N HIS A 334 36.19 -15.95 11.41
CA HIS A 334 37.08 -16.86 10.69
C HIS A 334 37.30 -16.49 9.23
N GLY A 335 36.51 -15.59 8.67
CA GLY A 335 36.59 -15.21 7.27
C GLY A 335 37.97 -14.65 6.89
N GLU A 336 38.54 -13.80 7.72
CA GLU A 336 39.86 -13.21 7.50
C GLU A 336 40.96 -14.28 7.42
N SER A 337 40.91 -15.29 8.30
CA SER A 337 41.84 -16.40 8.28
C SER A 337 41.69 -17.35 7.08
N LEU A 338 40.50 -17.30 6.43
CA LEU A 338 40.18 -18.05 5.22
C LEU A 338 40.38 -17.23 3.94
N GLY A 339 40.92 -16.01 4.07
CA GLY A 339 41.12 -15.11 2.94
C GLY A 339 39.86 -14.47 2.40
N TRP A 340 38.77 -14.51 3.16
CA TRP A 340 37.57 -13.79 2.77
C TRP A 340 37.77 -12.29 3.03
N SER A 341 37.56 -11.49 2.00
CA SER A 341 37.40 -10.05 2.18
C SER A 341 36.07 -9.84 2.92
N ILE A 342 36.15 -9.48 4.20
CA ILE A 342 34.97 -8.99 4.93
C ILE A 342 34.63 -7.66 4.26
N ALA A 343 33.64 -7.65 3.38
CA ALA A 343 33.10 -6.41 2.87
C ALA A 343 32.67 -5.61 4.10
N ALA A 344 33.17 -4.37 4.22
CA ALA A 344 32.76 -3.46 5.28
C ALA A 344 31.23 -3.50 5.34
N PRO A 345 30.61 -3.53 6.54
CA PRO A 345 29.15 -3.48 6.64
C PRO A 345 28.67 -2.33 5.80
N LEU A 346 27.68 -2.57 4.93
CA LEU A 346 27.07 -1.53 4.14
C LEU A 346 26.54 -0.48 5.13
N THR A 347 27.33 0.56 5.36
CA THR A 347 26.88 1.70 6.17
C THR A 347 25.70 2.33 5.47
N GLU A 348 24.75 2.80 6.22
CA GLU A 348 23.65 3.63 5.69
C GLU A 348 24.26 4.69 4.76
N GLY A 349 23.97 4.63 3.47
CA GLY A 349 24.55 5.51 2.44
C GLY A 349 25.56 4.86 1.49
N ALA A 350 26.07 3.64 1.73
CA ALA A 350 27.05 2.99 0.85
C ALA A 350 26.42 2.13 -0.27
N MET A 351 25.14 2.29 -0.57
CA MET A 351 24.54 1.81 -1.82
C MET A 351 24.74 2.86 -2.92
N THR A 352 26.02 3.15 -3.21
CA THR A 352 26.34 3.95 -4.39
C THR A 352 26.14 3.12 -5.65
N ALA A 353 25.73 3.77 -6.72
CA ALA A 353 25.30 3.23 -8.00
C ALA A 353 26.29 2.34 -8.79
N ASN A 354 27.35 1.82 -8.19
CA ASN A 354 28.43 1.10 -8.88
C ASN A 354 28.88 -0.21 -8.22
N GLY A 355 28.03 -0.96 -7.55
CA GLY A 355 28.49 -2.15 -6.83
C GLY A 355 27.54 -3.36 -6.80
N GLY A 356 26.78 -3.60 -7.84
CA GLY A 356 26.21 -4.93 -8.04
C GLY A 356 27.35 -5.90 -8.42
N PRO A 357 27.46 -7.11 -7.83
CA PRO A 357 28.45 -8.07 -8.32
C PRO A 357 28.19 -8.34 -9.79
N ALA A 358 29.24 -8.32 -10.60
CA ALA A 358 29.16 -8.76 -11.98
C ALA A 358 28.46 -10.13 -12.03
N ASP A 359 27.58 -10.33 -12.97
CA ASP A 359 26.64 -11.46 -13.16
C ASP A 359 27.26 -12.87 -13.28
N THR A 360 28.45 -13.12 -12.74
CA THR A 360 29.20 -14.35 -13.01
C THR A 360 29.42 -15.27 -11.82
N ALA A 361 28.87 -15.01 -10.62
CA ALA A 361 29.19 -15.81 -9.43
C ALA A 361 28.01 -16.42 -8.65
N LEU A 362 26.84 -16.52 -9.21
CA LEU A 362 25.69 -17.18 -8.57
C LEU A 362 24.95 -18.17 -9.49
N VAL A 363 25.72 -18.93 -10.26
CA VAL A 363 25.22 -20.14 -10.94
C VAL A 363 26.25 -21.24 -10.72
N GLU A 364 26.19 -21.87 -9.58
CA GLU A 364 26.51 -23.28 -9.32
C GLU A 364 25.81 -23.72 -8.03
#